data_ee6ed29d5006cc6ce6d644fa77723093
#
_entry.id   ee6ed29d5006cc6ce6d644fa77723093
#
_cell.length_a   1.000
_cell.length_b   1.000
_cell.length_c   1.000
_cell.angle_alpha   90.00
_cell.angle_beta   90.00
_cell.angle_gamma   90.00
#
_symmetry.space_group_name_H-M   'P 1'
#
loop_
_entity.id
_entity.type
_entity.pdbx_description
1 polymer ?
#
loop_
_entity_poly.entity_id
_entity_poly.type
_entity_poly.pdbx_seq_one_letter_code
_entity_poly.pdbx_strand_id
1 'polypeptide(L)'
;MLFRSGLARKAWASDMTRILDWDWRSPGYFWKQFISGMAITVVMTGLDQNNMQKSLSCPNAGQARKNLYAFALVQVPVNLCFLVLGWLLHAHAAAQRIALPAATDHVFPTIALHHLGTFAAVVFVVGLTAATFNSADSVLTTLTTSFCFDFLGLDRRTDLDDVGKARVRRRVHVGFAFVVLWVKIGRAHV
;
A
#
# COMPACT_ATOMS: atom_id res chain seq x y z
N MET A 1 24.56 19.72 2.79
CA MET A 1 25.44 19.79 3.99
C MET A 1 25.21 18.63 4.99
N LEU A 2 24.12 17.86 4.88
CA LEU A 2 23.80 16.70 5.75
C LEU A 2 24.68 15.46 5.49
N PHE A 3 25.29 15.33 4.32
CA PHE A 3 26.16 14.20 3.98
C PHE A 3 27.59 14.28 4.56
N ARG A 4 27.99 15.39 5.16
CA ARG A 4 29.37 15.63 5.60
C ARG A 4 29.63 15.32 7.08
N SER A 5 28.60 15.06 7.85
CA SER A 5 28.73 14.87 9.29
C SER A 5 28.34 13.48 9.72
N GLY A 6 29.21 12.50 9.65
CA GLY A 6 29.11 11.29 10.48
C GLY A 6 27.74 10.55 10.55
N LEU A 7 26.66 11.07 9.94
CA LEU A 7 25.32 10.48 9.94
C LEU A 7 25.31 9.13 9.26
N ALA A 8 25.94 9.01 8.10
CA ALA A 8 26.09 7.73 7.41
C ALA A 8 26.88 6.72 8.26
N ARG A 9 27.93 7.18 8.96
CA ARG A 9 28.71 6.33 9.86
C ARG A 9 27.91 5.93 11.10
N LYS A 10 27.07 6.81 11.63
CA LYS A 10 26.14 6.46 12.73
C LYS A 10 25.04 5.51 12.29
N ALA A 11 24.55 5.63 11.05
CA ALA A 11 23.62 4.70 10.47
C ALA A 11 24.20 3.27 10.38
N TRP A 12 25.42 3.13 9.84
CA TRP A 12 26.09 1.83 9.75
C TRP A 12 26.42 1.21 11.11
N ALA A 13 26.58 2.02 12.15
CA ALA A 13 26.84 1.57 13.51
C ALA A 13 25.55 1.30 14.32
N SER A 14 24.38 1.62 13.78
CA SER A 14 23.10 1.36 14.44
C SER A 14 22.52 0.00 14.04
N ASP A 15 21.84 -0.67 14.97
CA ASP A 15 21.11 -1.92 14.71
C ASP A 15 20.05 -1.79 13.58
N MET A 16 19.70 -0.57 13.18
CA MET A 16 18.78 -0.28 12.10
C MET A 16 19.28 -0.67 10.70
N THR A 17 20.59 -0.90 10.53
CA THR A 17 21.16 -1.33 9.24
C THR A 17 21.38 -2.83 9.15
N ARG A 18 20.93 -3.58 10.13
CA ARG A 18 20.98 -5.03 10.10
C ARG A 18 19.94 -5.58 9.14
N ILE A 19 20.33 -5.75 7.88
CA ILE A 19 19.46 -6.20 6.77
C ILE A 19 19.16 -7.69 6.85
N LEU A 20 20.11 -8.49 7.34
CA LEU A 20 20.02 -9.95 7.37
C LEU A 20 20.06 -10.43 8.81
N ASP A 21 18.96 -11.00 9.28
CA ASP A 21 18.89 -11.69 10.56
C ASP A 21 18.88 -13.22 10.33
N TRP A 22 19.94 -13.88 10.80
CA TRP A 22 20.13 -15.32 10.64
C TRP A 22 19.68 -16.13 11.87
N ASP A 23 19.18 -15.48 12.92
CA ASP A 23 18.61 -16.17 14.06
C ASP A 23 17.21 -16.70 13.74
N TRP A 24 17.08 -18.01 13.61
CA TRP A 24 15.82 -18.67 13.25
C TRP A 24 14.70 -18.48 14.29
N ARG A 25 15.04 -18.11 15.51
CA ARG A 25 14.09 -17.80 16.60
C ARG A 25 13.57 -16.37 16.52
N SER A 26 14.29 -15.50 15.84
CA SER A 26 13.90 -14.12 15.64
C SER A 26 12.66 -14.00 14.75
N PRO A 27 11.74 -13.07 15.05
CA PRO A 27 10.67 -12.68 14.13
C PRO A 27 11.21 -12.15 12.80
N GLY A 28 12.40 -11.54 12.82
CA GLY A 28 13.11 -10.97 11.67
C GLY A 28 13.92 -11.97 10.84
N TYR A 29 13.87 -13.27 11.13
CA TYR A 29 14.64 -14.29 10.42
C TYR A 29 14.47 -14.18 8.89
N PHE A 30 15.59 -14.04 8.16
CA PHE A 30 15.59 -13.74 6.73
C PHE A 30 14.70 -14.65 5.90
N TRP A 31 14.81 -15.98 6.06
CA TRP A 31 14.01 -16.91 5.24
C TRP A 31 12.52 -16.86 5.54
N LYS A 32 12.12 -16.62 6.80
CA LYS A 32 10.70 -16.40 7.13
C LYS A 32 10.16 -15.18 6.43
N GLN A 33 10.89 -14.06 6.50
CA GLN A 33 10.50 -12.80 5.88
C GLN A 33 10.48 -12.91 4.35
N PHE A 34 11.48 -13.58 3.78
CA PHE A 34 11.57 -13.78 2.33
C PHE A 34 10.42 -14.63 1.79
N ILE A 35 10.15 -15.79 2.39
CA ILE A 35 9.05 -16.68 1.96
C ILE A 35 7.70 -16.01 2.19
N SER A 36 7.50 -15.35 3.32
CA SER A 36 6.29 -14.58 3.61
C SER A 36 6.09 -13.46 2.60
N GLY A 37 7.14 -12.69 2.29
CA GLY A 37 7.12 -11.64 1.28
C GLY A 37 6.78 -12.17 -0.11
N MET A 38 7.36 -13.31 -0.51
CA MET A 38 7.00 -13.97 -1.76
C MET A 38 5.51 -14.35 -1.81
N ALA A 39 5.01 -14.99 -0.76
CA ALA A 39 3.60 -15.39 -0.69
C ALA A 39 2.66 -14.17 -0.76
N ILE A 40 2.96 -13.12 0.01
CA ILE A 40 2.21 -11.86 -0.03
C ILE A 40 2.24 -11.24 -1.43
N THR A 41 3.41 -11.19 -2.07
CA THR A 41 3.53 -10.63 -3.43
C THR A 41 2.69 -11.39 -4.45
N VAL A 42 2.70 -12.73 -4.40
CA VAL A 42 1.86 -13.56 -5.28
C VAL A 42 0.37 -13.27 -5.06
N VAL A 43 -0.07 -13.21 -3.80
CA VAL A 43 -1.46 -12.92 -3.44
C VAL A 43 -1.85 -11.50 -3.87
N MET A 44 -1.05 -10.51 -3.52
CA MET A 44 -1.32 -9.10 -3.83
C MET A 44 -1.32 -8.83 -5.33
N THR A 45 -0.42 -9.45 -6.09
CA THR A 45 -0.37 -9.26 -7.55
C THR A 45 -1.45 -10.05 -8.28
N GLY A 46 -1.75 -11.27 -7.81
CA GLY A 46 -2.69 -12.18 -8.47
C GLY A 46 -4.15 -11.95 -8.12
N LEU A 47 -4.45 -11.41 -6.91
CA LEU A 47 -5.83 -11.21 -6.44
C LEU A 47 -6.24 -9.72 -6.41
N ASP A 48 -5.29 -8.80 -6.58
CA ASP A 48 -5.62 -7.36 -6.67
C ASP A 48 -6.29 -7.05 -8.01
N GLN A 49 -7.54 -6.57 -7.93
CA GLN A 49 -8.35 -6.27 -9.11
C GLN A 49 -7.72 -5.20 -10.01
N ASN A 50 -7.06 -4.19 -9.44
CA ASN A 50 -6.38 -3.15 -10.21
C ASN A 50 -5.23 -3.71 -11.05
N ASN A 51 -4.42 -4.58 -10.46
CA ASN A 51 -3.29 -5.21 -11.16
C ASN A 51 -3.78 -6.19 -12.22
N MET A 52 -4.83 -6.95 -11.92
CA MET A 52 -5.46 -7.87 -12.88
C MET A 52 -6.07 -7.11 -14.07
N GLN A 53 -6.82 -6.04 -13.84
CA GLN A 53 -7.41 -5.24 -14.92
C GLN A 53 -6.34 -4.62 -15.82
N LYS A 54 -5.25 -4.09 -15.26
CA LYS A 54 -4.12 -3.57 -16.03
C LYS A 54 -3.44 -4.66 -16.87
N SER A 55 -3.30 -5.85 -16.34
CA SER A 55 -2.71 -6.99 -17.05
C SER A 55 -3.63 -7.49 -18.16
N LEU A 56 -4.95 -7.56 -17.91
CA LEU A 56 -5.95 -8.00 -18.89
C LEU A 56 -6.19 -6.96 -19.99
N SER A 57 -5.91 -5.67 -19.74
CA SER A 57 -6.01 -4.61 -20.76
C SER A 57 -4.84 -4.62 -21.76
N CYS A 58 -3.81 -5.41 -21.52
CA CYS A 58 -2.70 -5.56 -22.45
C CYS A 58 -3.10 -6.35 -23.69
N PRO A 59 -2.65 -5.97 -24.91
CA PRO A 59 -3.04 -6.62 -26.16
C PRO A 59 -2.65 -8.10 -26.27
N ASN A 60 -1.62 -8.52 -25.54
CA ASN A 60 -1.15 -9.92 -25.54
C ASN A 60 -0.43 -10.26 -24.23
N ALA A 61 -0.31 -11.55 -23.94
CA ALA A 61 0.32 -12.10 -22.74
C ALA A 61 1.81 -11.68 -22.62
N GLY A 62 2.53 -11.47 -23.72
CA GLY A 62 3.91 -11.01 -23.75
C GLY A 62 4.04 -9.59 -23.19
N GLN A 63 3.11 -8.70 -23.56
CA GLN A 63 3.10 -7.32 -23.05
C GLN A 63 2.64 -7.28 -21.59
N ALA A 64 1.67 -8.09 -21.19
CA ALA A 64 1.25 -8.23 -19.79
C ALA A 64 2.43 -8.67 -18.90
N ARG A 65 3.20 -9.67 -19.33
CA ARG A 65 4.41 -10.13 -18.65
C ARG A 65 5.49 -9.05 -18.57
N LYS A 66 5.71 -8.29 -19.65
CA LYS A 66 6.65 -7.16 -19.68
C LYS A 66 6.26 -6.07 -18.68
N ASN A 67 4.97 -5.75 -18.61
CA ASN A 67 4.41 -4.80 -17.63
C ASN A 67 4.67 -5.25 -16.20
N LEU A 68 4.43 -6.52 -15.87
CA LEU A 68 4.70 -7.08 -14.53
C LEU A 68 6.20 -7.01 -14.16
N TYR A 69 7.09 -7.35 -15.08
CA TYR A 69 8.53 -7.22 -14.81
C TYR A 69 8.97 -5.77 -14.63
N ALA A 70 8.47 -4.84 -15.46
CA ALA A 70 8.76 -3.43 -15.30
C ALA A 70 8.26 -2.89 -13.95
N PHE A 71 7.04 -3.26 -13.56
CA PHE A 71 6.48 -2.91 -12.26
C PHE A 71 7.35 -3.44 -11.11
N ALA A 72 7.73 -4.72 -11.15
CA ALA A 72 8.58 -5.32 -10.12
C ALA A 72 9.96 -4.63 -10.04
N LEU A 73 10.56 -4.28 -11.18
CA LEU A 73 11.84 -3.59 -11.22
C LEU A 73 11.77 -2.18 -10.62
N VAL A 74 10.70 -1.44 -10.94
CA VAL A 74 10.48 -0.09 -10.38
C VAL A 74 10.18 -0.13 -8.88
N GLN A 75 9.54 -1.19 -8.41
CA GLN A 75 9.21 -1.35 -6.99
C GLN A 75 10.45 -1.42 -6.09
N VAL A 76 11.56 -1.98 -6.59
CA VAL A 76 12.81 -2.09 -5.80
C VAL A 76 13.36 -0.72 -5.40
N PRO A 77 13.66 0.22 -6.33
CA PRO A 77 14.16 1.54 -5.95
C PRO A 77 13.13 2.34 -5.13
N VAL A 78 11.83 2.18 -5.38
CA VAL A 78 10.80 2.84 -4.58
C VAL A 78 10.85 2.37 -3.13
N ASN A 79 10.93 1.06 -2.88
CA ASN A 79 11.08 0.52 -1.52
C ASN A 79 12.36 1.00 -0.85
N LEU A 80 13.48 1.07 -1.58
CA LEU A 80 14.72 1.64 -1.04
C LEU A 80 14.56 3.11 -0.65
N CYS A 81 13.86 3.92 -1.45
CA CYS A 81 13.55 5.30 -1.10
C CYS A 81 12.74 5.40 0.20
N PHE A 82 11.74 4.53 0.40
CA PHE A 82 10.97 4.50 1.64
C PHE A 82 11.79 4.06 2.85
N LEU A 83 12.69 3.10 2.69
CA LEU A 83 13.61 2.69 3.77
C LEU A 83 14.55 3.84 4.16
N VAL A 84 15.12 4.53 3.17
CA VAL A 84 15.95 5.72 3.42
C VAL A 84 15.15 6.83 4.08
N LEU A 85 13.91 7.06 3.64
CA LEU A 85 13.02 8.04 4.26
C LEU A 85 12.76 7.71 5.73
N GLY A 86 12.42 6.44 6.04
CA GLY A 86 12.19 5.99 7.41
C GLY A 86 13.42 6.25 8.30
N TRP A 87 14.60 5.91 7.80
CA TRP A 87 15.85 6.19 8.51
C TRP A 87 16.08 7.71 8.71
N LEU A 88 15.85 8.53 7.68
CA LEU A 88 15.99 10.01 7.77
C LEU A 88 15.03 10.60 8.80
N LEU A 89 13.80 10.10 8.90
CA LEU A 89 12.82 10.55 9.89
C LEU A 89 13.31 10.26 11.32
N HIS A 90 13.85 9.07 11.58
CA HIS A 90 14.41 8.72 12.87
C HIS A 90 15.65 9.57 13.20
N ALA A 91 16.54 9.79 12.22
CA ALA A 91 17.71 10.64 12.39
C ALA A 91 17.33 12.10 12.66
N HIS A 92 16.29 12.61 11.97
CA HIS A 92 15.75 13.95 12.20
C HIS A 92 15.17 14.08 13.62
N ALA A 93 14.34 13.11 14.02
CA ALA A 93 13.75 13.10 15.36
C ALA A 93 14.82 13.07 16.46
N ALA A 94 15.85 12.26 16.30
CA ALA A 94 16.98 12.19 17.24
C ALA A 94 17.75 13.51 17.30
N ALA A 95 17.99 14.17 16.16
CA ALA A 95 18.68 15.45 16.09
C ALA A 95 17.90 16.60 16.73
N GLN A 96 16.58 16.58 16.59
CA GLN A 96 15.66 17.58 17.14
C GLN A 96 15.13 17.23 18.54
N ARG A 97 15.55 16.10 19.10
CA ARG A 97 15.06 15.57 20.39
C ARG A 97 13.54 15.42 20.45
N ILE A 98 12.92 15.04 19.32
CA ILE A 98 11.48 14.79 19.21
C ILE A 98 11.19 13.43 19.83
N ALA A 99 10.23 13.38 20.77
CA ALA A 99 9.74 12.11 21.29
C ALA A 99 8.94 11.38 20.20
N LEU A 100 9.41 10.22 19.79
CA LEU A 100 8.72 9.39 18.80
C LEU A 100 7.56 8.64 19.45
N PRO A 101 6.42 8.50 18.77
CA PRO A 101 5.32 7.67 19.23
C PRO A 101 5.73 6.20 19.32
N ALA A 102 5.14 5.46 20.26
CA ALA A 102 5.43 4.05 20.46
C ALA A 102 5.04 3.17 19.23
N ALA A 103 3.99 3.57 18.51
CA ALA A 103 3.59 2.90 17.29
C ALA A 103 4.35 3.49 16.08
N THR A 104 5.07 2.64 15.36
CA THR A 104 5.89 3.02 14.20
C THR A 104 5.09 3.69 13.09
N ASP A 105 3.82 3.30 12.92
CA ASP A 105 2.92 3.85 11.90
C ASP A 105 2.61 5.34 12.11
N HIS A 106 2.73 5.84 13.35
CA HIS A 106 2.52 7.24 13.69
C HIS A 106 3.77 8.12 13.54
N VAL A 107 4.95 7.54 13.32
CA VAL A 107 6.21 8.30 13.22
C VAL A 107 6.19 9.28 12.07
N PHE A 108 5.89 8.80 10.86
CA PHE A 108 5.84 9.65 9.67
C PHE A 108 4.75 10.73 9.75
N PRO A 109 3.48 10.38 10.07
CA PRO A 109 2.44 11.41 10.27
C PRO A 109 2.82 12.48 11.29
N THR A 110 3.34 12.08 12.45
CA THR A 110 3.72 13.03 13.51
C THR A 110 4.79 14.00 13.05
N ILE A 111 5.84 13.50 12.43
CA ILE A 111 6.95 14.36 11.97
C ILE A 111 6.49 15.24 10.80
N ALA A 112 5.74 14.70 9.84
CA ALA A 112 5.28 15.44 8.67
C ALA A 112 4.31 16.57 9.03
N LEU A 113 3.40 16.32 9.98
CA LEU A 113 2.36 17.28 10.35
C LEU A 113 2.86 18.37 11.32
N HIS A 114 3.80 18.03 12.22
CA HIS A 114 4.14 18.91 13.32
C HIS A 114 5.57 19.45 13.28
N HIS A 115 6.49 18.83 12.53
CA HIS A 115 7.92 19.16 12.63
C HIS A 115 8.60 19.54 11.30
N LEU A 116 7.96 19.35 10.14
CA LEU A 116 8.54 19.68 8.82
C LEU A 116 7.96 20.95 8.19
N GLY A 117 7.07 21.67 8.91
CA GLY A 117 6.43 22.89 8.42
C GLY A 117 5.19 22.66 7.54
N THR A 118 4.46 23.74 7.32
CA THR A 118 3.13 23.72 6.69
C THR A 118 3.13 23.11 5.28
N PHE A 119 4.15 23.41 4.47
CA PHE A 119 4.22 22.86 3.11
C PHE A 119 4.32 21.33 3.12
N ALA A 120 5.19 20.77 3.94
CA ALA A 120 5.35 19.33 4.07
C ALA A 120 4.08 18.67 4.61
N ALA A 121 3.42 19.31 5.59
CA ALA A 121 2.14 18.83 6.13
C ALA A 121 1.04 18.77 5.05
N VAL A 122 0.90 19.80 4.22
CA VAL A 122 -0.08 19.83 3.13
C VAL A 122 0.21 18.73 2.10
N VAL A 123 1.47 18.62 1.64
CA VAL A 123 1.88 17.58 0.67
C VAL A 123 1.63 16.19 1.25
N PHE A 124 1.95 15.97 2.52
CA PHE A 124 1.70 14.70 3.20
C PHE A 124 0.20 14.35 3.23
N VAL A 125 -0.67 15.30 3.64
CA VAL A 125 -2.13 15.07 3.70
C VAL A 125 -2.70 14.78 2.32
N VAL A 126 -2.31 15.53 1.30
CA VAL A 126 -2.74 15.29 -0.09
C VAL A 126 -2.29 13.92 -0.57
N GLY A 127 -1.02 13.57 -0.35
CA GLY A 127 -0.48 12.25 -0.72
C GLY A 127 -1.17 11.10 0.01
N LEU A 128 -1.39 11.24 1.32
CA LEU A 128 -2.11 10.24 2.12
C LEU A 128 -3.56 10.07 1.65
N THR A 129 -4.23 11.18 1.37
CA THR A 129 -5.60 11.17 0.84
C THR A 129 -5.65 10.45 -0.50
N ALA A 130 -4.75 10.78 -1.43
CA ALA A 130 -4.68 10.14 -2.74
C ALA A 130 -4.42 8.61 -2.62
N ALA A 131 -3.50 8.20 -1.75
CA ALA A 131 -3.21 6.79 -1.49
C ALA A 131 -4.42 6.04 -0.89
N THR A 132 -5.14 6.68 0.03
CA THR A 132 -6.33 6.11 0.66
C THR A 132 -7.46 5.93 -0.36
N PHE A 133 -7.69 6.90 -1.24
CA PHE A 133 -8.69 6.79 -2.31
C PHE A 133 -8.38 5.64 -3.25
N ASN A 134 -7.14 5.50 -3.70
CA ASN A 134 -6.74 4.40 -4.57
C ASN A 134 -6.98 3.02 -3.94
N SER A 135 -6.66 2.87 -2.66
CA SER A 135 -6.89 1.61 -1.92
C SER A 135 -8.38 1.32 -1.72
N ALA A 136 -9.16 2.34 -1.38
CA ALA A 136 -10.61 2.19 -1.19
C ALA A 136 -11.32 1.81 -2.50
N ASP A 137 -10.95 2.44 -3.61
CA ASP A 137 -11.52 2.15 -4.92
C ASP A 137 -11.22 0.70 -5.36
N SER A 138 -9.99 0.23 -5.15
CA SER A 138 -9.61 -1.15 -5.44
C SER A 138 -10.46 -2.17 -4.68
N VAL A 139 -10.64 -1.98 -3.38
CA VAL A 139 -11.45 -2.88 -2.53
C VAL A 139 -12.93 -2.87 -2.97
N LEU A 140 -13.50 -1.68 -3.17
CA LEU A 140 -14.90 -1.53 -3.59
C LEU A 140 -15.14 -2.16 -4.97
N THR A 141 -14.21 -1.97 -5.90
CA THR A 141 -14.29 -2.54 -7.25
C THR A 141 -14.21 -4.07 -7.19
N THR A 142 -13.30 -4.62 -6.40
CA THR A 142 -13.18 -6.08 -6.20
C THR A 142 -14.46 -6.67 -5.63
N LEU A 143 -14.97 -6.11 -4.53
CA LEU A 143 -16.21 -6.58 -3.90
C LEU A 143 -17.41 -6.50 -4.85
N THR A 144 -17.53 -5.38 -5.57
CA THR A 144 -18.60 -5.19 -6.55
C THR A 144 -18.52 -6.20 -7.68
N THR A 145 -17.31 -6.43 -8.20
CA THR A 145 -17.09 -7.33 -9.34
C THR A 145 -17.40 -8.77 -8.93
N SER A 146 -16.80 -9.26 -7.82
CA SER A 146 -17.07 -10.60 -7.33
C SER A 146 -18.56 -10.82 -7.03
N PHE A 147 -19.21 -9.88 -6.38
CA PHE A 147 -20.64 -10.01 -6.09
C PHE A 147 -21.50 -10.05 -7.36
N CYS A 148 -21.19 -9.18 -8.32
CA CYS A 148 -21.95 -9.13 -9.58
C CYS A 148 -21.74 -10.37 -10.45
N PHE A 149 -20.53 -10.92 -10.50
CA PHE A 149 -20.24 -12.07 -11.34
C PHE A 149 -20.53 -13.40 -10.63
N ASP A 150 -20.06 -13.55 -9.39
CA ASP A 150 -20.12 -14.83 -8.68
C ASP A 150 -21.50 -15.10 -8.08
N PHE A 151 -22.16 -14.07 -7.51
CA PHE A 151 -23.47 -14.23 -6.86
C PHE A 151 -24.65 -13.88 -7.76
N LEU A 152 -24.57 -12.77 -8.50
CA LEU A 152 -25.68 -12.35 -9.37
C LEU A 152 -25.63 -12.95 -10.78
N GLY A 153 -24.49 -13.55 -11.17
CA GLY A 153 -24.29 -14.15 -12.48
C GLY A 153 -24.54 -13.18 -13.64
N LEU A 154 -24.15 -11.90 -13.48
CA LEU A 154 -24.47 -10.83 -14.45
C LEU A 154 -23.96 -11.11 -15.87
N ASP A 155 -22.87 -11.86 -16.00
CA ASP A 155 -22.29 -12.29 -17.27
C ASP A 155 -23.19 -13.24 -18.03
N ARG A 156 -23.93 -14.09 -17.30
CA ARG A 156 -24.83 -15.13 -17.87
C ARG A 156 -26.25 -14.60 -18.10
N ARG A 157 -26.58 -13.42 -17.59
CA ARG A 157 -27.91 -12.83 -17.78
C ARG A 157 -28.06 -12.25 -19.16
N THR A 158 -28.94 -12.82 -19.92
CA THR A 158 -29.37 -12.38 -21.27
C THR A 158 -30.63 -11.52 -21.24
N ASP A 159 -31.29 -11.47 -20.07
CA ASP A 159 -32.51 -10.69 -19.82
C ASP A 159 -32.23 -9.19 -19.58
N LEU A 160 -30.98 -8.83 -19.36
CA LEU A 160 -30.54 -7.46 -19.13
C LEU A 160 -29.67 -6.97 -20.29
N ASP A 161 -29.99 -5.79 -20.78
CA ASP A 161 -29.12 -5.04 -21.69
C ASP A 161 -27.89 -4.48 -20.95
N ASP A 162 -26.93 -3.96 -21.68
CA ASP A 162 -25.68 -3.42 -21.09
C ASP A 162 -25.94 -2.27 -20.13
N VAL A 163 -26.98 -1.46 -20.39
CA VAL A 163 -27.40 -0.35 -19.51
C VAL A 163 -27.98 -0.90 -18.21
N GLY A 164 -28.77 -1.97 -18.29
CA GLY A 164 -29.35 -2.67 -17.14
C GLY A 164 -28.25 -3.27 -16.25
N LYS A 165 -27.27 -3.96 -16.86
CA LYS A 165 -26.12 -4.53 -16.16
C LYS A 165 -25.27 -3.45 -15.47
N ALA A 166 -25.04 -2.32 -16.14
CA ALA A 166 -24.32 -1.18 -15.56
C ALA A 166 -25.07 -0.56 -14.36
N ARG A 167 -26.41 -0.50 -14.45
CA ARG A 167 -27.25 0.01 -13.35
C ARG A 167 -27.19 -0.90 -12.12
N VAL A 168 -27.24 -2.21 -12.31
CA VAL A 168 -27.10 -3.18 -11.23
C VAL A 168 -25.73 -3.06 -10.58
N ARG A 169 -24.64 -3.04 -11.37
CA ARG A 169 -23.26 -2.84 -10.85
C ARG A 169 -23.16 -1.58 -10.02
N ARG A 170 -23.69 -0.46 -10.49
CA ARG A 170 -23.66 0.82 -9.77
C ARG A 170 -24.40 0.74 -8.44
N ARG A 171 -25.55 0.08 -8.37
CA ARG A 171 -26.30 -0.09 -7.10
C ARG A 171 -25.52 -0.95 -6.10
N VAL A 172 -24.95 -2.06 -6.57
CA VAL A 172 -24.11 -2.94 -5.74
C VAL A 172 -22.89 -2.18 -5.22
N HIS A 173 -22.22 -1.42 -6.07
CA HIS A 173 -21.05 -0.60 -5.70
C HIS A 173 -21.37 0.41 -4.60
N VAL A 174 -22.47 1.15 -4.75
CA VAL A 174 -22.93 2.10 -3.74
C VAL A 174 -23.32 1.38 -2.44
N GLY A 175 -23.97 0.20 -2.54
CA GLY A 175 -24.28 -0.62 -1.37
C GLY A 175 -23.04 -1.03 -0.59
N PHE A 176 -22.00 -1.53 -1.26
CA PHE A 176 -20.72 -1.85 -0.61
C PHE A 176 -20.02 -0.64 -0.04
N ALA A 177 -20.08 0.53 -0.69
CA ALA A 177 -19.54 1.76 -0.15
C ALA A 177 -20.17 2.11 1.21
N PHE A 178 -21.50 2.00 1.33
CA PHE A 178 -22.19 2.20 2.61
C PHE A 178 -21.78 1.18 3.67
N VAL A 179 -21.68 -0.11 3.32
CA VAL A 179 -21.25 -1.16 4.25
C VAL A 179 -19.83 -0.89 4.76
N VAL A 180 -18.90 -0.54 3.87
CA VAL A 180 -17.51 -0.25 4.24
C VAL A 180 -17.43 0.99 5.14
N LEU A 181 -18.19 2.03 4.84
CA LEU A 181 -18.29 3.23 5.69
C LEU A 181 -18.82 2.89 7.08
N TRP A 182 -19.90 2.12 7.15
CA TRP A 182 -20.51 1.73 8.43
C TRP A 182 -19.56 0.92 9.32
N VAL A 183 -18.87 -0.06 8.73
CA VAL A 183 -17.86 -0.88 9.43
C VAL A 183 -16.67 -0.02 9.91
N LYS A 184 -16.24 0.95 9.11
CA LYS A 184 -15.15 1.87 9.49
C LYS A 184 -15.57 2.79 10.64
N ILE A 185 -16.76 3.36 10.57
CA ILE A 185 -17.31 4.23 11.64
C ILE A 185 -17.50 3.44 12.93
N GLY A 186 -18.03 2.22 12.84
CA GLY A 186 -18.20 1.36 14.01
C GLY A 186 -16.90 0.99 14.72
N ARG A 187 -15.78 0.85 13.99
CA ARG A 187 -14.46 0.61 14.60
C ARG A 187 -13.78 1.85 15.19
N ALA A 188 -14.20 3.04 14.80
CA ALA A 188 -13.66 4.28 15.33
C ALA A 188 -14.19 4.61 16.73
N HIS A 189 -15.23 3.89 17.20
CA HIS A 189 -15.86 4.08 18.50
C HIS A 189 -15.56 2.94 19.51
N VAL A 190 -14.68 2.01 19.18
CA VAL A 190 -14.17 0.94 20.05
C VAL A 190 -12.68 1.13 20.26
#